data_f35c6bc56b13da5d8edb28e7b1a5b60b
#
_entry.id   f35c6bc56b13da5d8edb28e7b1a5b60b
#
_cell.length_a   1.000
_cell.length_b   1.000
_cell.length_c   1.000
_cell.angle_alpha   90.00
_cell.angle_beta   90.00
_cell.angle_gamma   90.00
#
_symmetry.space_group_name_H-M   'P 1'
#
loop_
_entity.id
_entity.type
_entity.pdbx_description
1 polymer ?
#
loop_
_entity_poly.entity_id
_entity_poly.type
_entity_poly.pdbx_seq_one_letter_code
_entity_poly.pdbx_strand_id
1 'polypeptide(L)'
;MKKLFTIMALIALTIGSIGLSSARQSSASKAESVAGVFDYYLLTLSWSPTFCLTHKDDPQCTGKGYGFVLHGLWPQYAKGGWPESCPPLTNLSAAETAKGLTLFPTKKLLDHEWSKHGTCSGLGAMGYLDEADKAVAAVNIPEELQPFSSSYYFEAQEIADLFRKSNPGIPSDGIAVICNGPELSEVRVCMGKDLQFGACGKGVKTQCRAGDIRVPPSR
;
A
#
# COMPACT_ATOMS: atom_id res chain seq x y z
N MET A 1 13.37 50.50 -80.51
CA MET A 1 13.51 51.42 -79.37
C MET A 1 12.74 50.90 -78.17
N LYS A 2 13.24 49.98 -77.43
CA LYS A 2 12.71 49.59 -76.12
C LYS A 2 13.91 49.11 -75.30
N LYS A 3 14.26 49.89 -74.26
CA LYS A 3 15.36 49.59 -73.33
C LYS A 3 14.95 48.50 -72.39
N LEU A 4 15.68 47.40 -72.35
CA LEU A 4 15.52 46.35 -71.43
C LEU A 4 16.38 46.66 -70.16
N PHE A 5 15.74 46.85 -69.03
CA PHE A 5 16.41 46.95 -67.69
C PHE A 5 16.53 45.59 -67.11
N THR A 6 17.75 45.15 -66.97
CA THR A 6 18.08 43.90 -66.23
C THR A 6 18.23 44.22 -64.76
N ILE A 7 17.35 43.69 -63.95
CA ILE A 7 17.44 43.76 -62.46
C ILE A 7 18.17 42.52 -61.99
N MET A 8 19.37 42.67 -61.48
CA MET A 8 20.10 41.65 -60.77
C MET A 8 19.52 41.55 -59.31
N ALA A 9 18.88 40.46 -58.97
CA ALA A 9 18.49 40.15 -57.57
C ALA A 9 19.63 39.43 -56.85
N LEU A 10 20.20 40.10 -55.84
CA LEU A 10 21.11 39.48 -54.89
C LEU A 10 20.30 38.62 -53.91
N ILE A 11 20.49 37.31 -53.96
CA ILE A 11 19.97 36.41 -52.98
C ILE A 11 21.00 36.31 -51.82
N ALA A 12 20.69 36.92 -50.69
CA ALA A 12 21.46 36.74 -49.46
C ALA A 12 21.06 35.44 -48.81
N LEU A 13 21.96 34.44 -48.78
CA LEU A 13 21.80 33.20 -48.07
C LEU A 13 22.04 33.47 -46.56
N THR A 14 20.99 33.53 -45.76
CA THR A 14 21.10 33.50 -44.30
C THR A 14 21.17 32.05 -43.84
N ILE A 15 22.36 31.62 -43.41
CA ILE A 15 22.57 30.34 -42.76
C ILE A 15 22.02 30.46 -41.35
N GLY A 16 20.77 29.98 -41.17
CA GLY A 16 20.17 29.85 -39.87
C GLY A 16 20.80 28.68 -39.06
N SER A 17 21.56 29.01 -38.04
CA SER A 17 22.09 28.01 -37.07
C SER A 17 20.93 27.40 -36.30
N ILE A 18 20.55 26.16 -36.63
CA ILE A 18 19.59 25.37 -35.85
C ILE A 18 20.33 24.90 -34.62
N GLY A 19 20.16 25.63 -33.53
CA GLY A 19 20.62 25.18 -32.20
C GLY A 19 19.78 23.95 -31.75
N LEU A 20 20.38 22.76 -31.81
CA LEU A 20 19.82 21.58 -31.13
C LEU A 20 19.89 21.81 -29.62
N SER A 21 18.81 22.33 -29.05
CA SER A 21 18.58 22.26 -27.60
C SER A 21 18.35 20.79 -27.22
N SER A 22 19.43 20.14 -26.78
CA SER A 22 19.36 18.84 -26.14
C SER A 22 18.62 19.01 -24.80
N ALA A 23 17.30 18.76 -24.79
CA ALA A 23 16.53 18.67 -23.56
C ALA A 23 17.09 17.48 -22.77
N ARG A 24 17.94 17.78 -21.79
CA ARG A 24 18.39 16.82 -20.80
C ARG A 24 17.17 16.39 -19.99
N GLN A 25 16.54 15.28 -20.37
CA GLN A 25 15.60 14.58 -19.51
C GLN A 25 16.35 14.15 -18.26
N SER A 26 16.22 14.91 -17.19
CA SER A 26 16.62 14.47 -15.86
C SER A 26 15.62 13.38 -15.46
N SER A 27 15.94 12.12 -15.74
CA SER A 27 15.34 11.01 -15.03
C SER A 27 15.73 11.21 -13.57
N ALA A 28 14.80 11.73 -12.76
CA ALA A 28 14.95 11.69 -11.31
C ALA A 28 15.10 10.21 -10.95
N SER A 29 16.31 9.78 -10.62
CA SER A 29 16.56 8.45 -10.09
C SER A 29 15.74 8.33 -8.83
N LYS A 30 14.78 7.39 -8.80
CA LYS A 30 14.08 7.04 -7.56
C LYS A 30 15.18 6.73 -6.53
N ALA A 31 15.23 7.50 -5.45
CA ALA A 31 16.23 7.28 -4.41
C ALA A 31 16.13 5.81 -3.98
N GLU A 32 17.28 5.13 -3.93
CA GLU A 32 17.35 3.73 -3.53
C GLU A 32 16.79 3.59 -2.12
N SER A 33 15.83 2.68 -1.93
CA SER A 33 15.24 2.43 -0.62
C SER A 33 16.25 1.72 0.28
N VAL A 34 16.45 2.23 1.49
CA VAL A 34 17.42 1.70 2.46
C VAL A 34 16.69 0.99 3.58
N ALA A 35 17.08 -0.24 3.88
CA ALA A 35 16.51 -1.03 4.97
C ALA A 35 16.67 -0.32 6.32
N GLY A 36 15.60 -0.29 7.13
CA GLY A 36 15.55 0.39 8.44
C GLY A 36 15.33 1.90 8.38
N VAL A 37 15.38 2.51 7.19
CA VAL A 37 15.15 3.94 7.00
C VAL A 37 13.69 4.18 6.61
N PHE A 38 12.87 4.44 7.61
CA PHE A 38 11.44 4.76 7.49
C PHE A 38 10.98 5.43 8.78
N ASP A 39 9.77 5.98 8.83
CA ASP A 39 9.30 6.75 9.98
C ASP A 39 8.32 5.98 10.86
N TYR A 40 7.41 5.20 10.28
CA TYR A 40 6.36 4.46 10.98
C TYR A 40 5.92 3.23 10.18
N TYR A 41 5.15 2.35 10.81
CA TYR A 41 4.50 1.19 10.17
C TYR A 41 3.05 1.48 9.83
N LEU A 42 2.61 0.96 8.70
CA LEU A 42 1.20 0.86 8.32
C LEU A 42 0.80 -0.62 8.40
N LEU A 43 0.09 -1.00 9.46
CA LEU A 43 -0.54 -2.31 9.55
C LEU A 43 -1.77 -2.32 8.63
N THR A 44 -1.77 -3.22 7.67
CA THR A 44 -2.88 -3.37 6.70
C THR A 44 -3.58 -4.71 6.93
N LEU A 45 -4.87 -4.65 7.23
CA LEU A 45 -5.75 -5.78 7.40
C LEU A 45 -6.73 -5.83 6.23
N SER A 46 -6.71 -6.89 5.42
CA SER A 46 -7.64 -7.08 4.30
C SER A 46 -8.89 -7.81 4.74
N TRP A 47 -10.06 -7.35 4.29
CA TRP A 47 -11.32 -8.07 4.41
C TRP A 47 -11.35 -9.20 3.36
N SER A 48 -10.99 -10.42 3.78
CA SER A 48 -10.85 -11.59 2.92
C SER A 48 -12.07 -11.85 2.04
N PRO A 49 -13.34 -11.72 2.51
CA PRO A 49 -14.50 -11.95 1.67
C PRO A 49 -14.58 -11.04 0.44
N THR A 50 -14.16 -9.79 0.53
CA THR A 50 -14.12 -8.88 -0.64
C THR A 50 -13.07 -9.32 -1.67
N PHE A 51 -11.88 -9.70 -1.22
CA PHE A 51 -10.84 -10.27 -2.09
C PHE A 51 -11.39 -11.51 -2.83
N CYS A 52 -12.14 -12.36 -2.14
CA CYS A 52 -12.69 -13.60 -2.68
C CYS A 52 -13.85 -13.40 -3.67
N LEU A 53 -14.40 -12.20 -3.83
CA LEU A 53 -15.38 -11.93 -4.87
C LEU A 53 -14.80 -12.12 -6.28
N THR A 54 -13.53 -11.80 -6.43
CA THR A 54 -12.81 -11.83 -7.72
C THR A 54 -11.72 -12.90 -7.80
N HIS A 55 -11.33 -13.53 -6.67
CA HIS A 55 -10.22 -14.49 -6.58
C HIS A 55 -10.71 -15.84 -6.00
N LYS A 56 -11.78 -16.38 -6.58
CA LYS A 56 -12.50 -17.55 -6.04
C LYS A 56 -11.66 -18.82 -5.85
N ASP A 57 -10.63 -18.97 -6.70
CA ASP A 57 -9.73 -20.14 -6.71
C ASP A 57 -8.49 -19.94 -5.81
N ASP A 58 -8.36 -18.78 -5.15
CA ASP A 58 -7.24 -18.55 -4.23
C ASP A 58 -7.41 -19.43 -2.97
N PRO A 59 -6.33 -20.07 -2.48
CA PRO A 59 -6.39 -20.91 -1.27
C PRO A 59 -6.99 -20.22 -0.04
N GLN A 60 -6.88 -18.91 0.07
CA GLN A 60 -7.51 -18.13 1.14
C GLN A 60 -9.03 -18.12 1.03
N CYS A 61 -9.61 -18.38 -0.15
CA CYS A 61 -11.03 -18.26 -0.43
C CYS A 61 -11.79 -19.61 -0.35
N THR A 62 -11.08 -20.72 -0.16
CA THR A 62 -11.65 -22.06 -0.19
C THR A 62 -11.95 -22.58 1.22
N GLY A 63 -13.18 -22.34 1.72
CA GLY A 63 -13.68 -22.93 2.98
C GLY A 63 -12.97 -22.51 4.25
N LYS A 64 -12.31 -21.33 4.25
CA LYS A 64 -11.57 -20.82 5.42
C LYS A 64 -12.39 -19.95 6.35
N GLY A 65 -13.48 -19.35 5.86
CA GLY A 65 -14.33 -18.47 6.68
C GLY A 65 -13.61 -17.24 7.24
N TYR A 66 -12.53 -16.80 6.61
CA TYR A 66 -11.76 -15.65 7.08
C TYR A 66 -12.59 -14.36 7.03
N GLY A 67 -12.46 -13.53 8.07
CA GLY A 67 -12.82 -12.13 8.09
C GLY A 67 -11.62 -11.27 7.68
N PHE A 68 -11.11 -10.45 8.61
CA PHE A 68 -9.84 -9.76 8.41
C PHE A 68 -8.67 -10.73 8.46
N VAL A 69 -7.74 -10.55 7.53
CA VAL A 69 -6.45 -11.24 7.50
C VAL A 69 -5.33 -10.21 7.39
N LEU A 70 -4.14 -10.55 7.84
CA LEU A 70 -2.96 -9.72 7.62
C LEU A 70 -2.68 -9.63 6.12
N HIS A 71 -2.74 -8.40 5.58
CA HIS A 71 -2.17 -8.09 4.28
C HIS A 71 -0.68 -7.84 4.43
N GLY A 72 -0.28 -6.91 5.29
CA GLY A 72 1.13 -6.65 5.57
C GLY A 72 1.36 -5.62 6.66
N LEU A 73 2.62 -5.55 7.11
CA LEU A 73 3.14 -4.49 7.97
C LEU A 73 4.15 -3.68 7.15
N TRP A 74 3.75 -2.49 6.72
CA TRP A 74 4.48 -1.73 5.71
C TRP A 74 5.25 -0.55 6.30
N PRO A 75 6.60 -0.52 6.21
CA PRO A 75 7.37 0.69 6.50
C PRO A 75 6.91 1.87 5.65
N GLN A 76 6.77 3.06 6.24
CA GLN A 76 6.24 4.26 5.60
C GLN A 76 7.09 5.49 5.92
N TYR A 77 7.07 6.50 5.03
CA TYR A 77 7.61 7.82 5.30
C TYR A 77 6.51 8.79 5.76
N ALA A 78 6.77 9.55 6.81
CA ALA A 78 5.80 10.54 7.34
C ALA A 78 5.45 11.63 6.30
N LYS A 79 6.40 11.97 5.43
CA LYS A 79 6.21 12.93 4.34
C LYS A 79 5.45 12.37 3.13
N GLY A 80 5.08 11.09 3.18
CA GLY A 80 4.39 10.34 2.14
C GLY A 80 5.31 9.45 1.33
N GLY A 81 4.72 8.39 0.75
CA GLY A 81 5.45 7.31 0.11
C GLY A 81 6.03 6.30 1.11
N TRP A 82 6.72 5.32 0.57
CA TRP A 82 7.26 4.20 1.34
C TRP A 82 8.53 3.65 0.69
N PRO A 83 9.45 3.06 1.46
CA PRO A 83 10.52 2.25 0.92
C PRO A 83 9.95 0.92 0.40
N GLU A 84 10.52 0.41 -0.68
CA GLU A 84 10.12 -0.89 -1.22
C GLU A 84 11.33 -1.65 -1.76
N SER A 85 11.30 -2.97 -1.63
CA SER A 85 12.29 -3.88 -2.20
C SER A 85 13.72 -3.49 -1.81
N CYS A 86 13.95 -3.30 -0.52
CA CYS A 86 15.25 -2.86 0.00
C CYS A 86 16.28 -3.99 -0.08
N PRO A 87 17.46 -3.74 -0.71
CA PRO A 87 18.51 -4.74 -0.79
C PRO A 87 19.18 -5.02 0.58
N PRO A 88 19.75 -6.22 0.79
CA PRO A 88 19.74 -7.35 -0.14
C PRO A 88 18.38 -8.07 -0.16
N LEU A 89 17.88 -8.39 -1.36
CA LEU A 89 16.66 -9.19 -1.51
C LEU A 89 16.98 -10.67 -1.26
N THR A 90 16.43 -11.23 -0.20
CA THR A 90 16.61 -12.64 0.18
C THR A 90 15.29 -13.39 0.16
N ASN A 91 15.33 -14.66 -0.19
CA ASN A 91 14.18 -15.54 -0.04
C ASN A 91 14.03 -15.98 1.42
N LEU A 92 12.79 -16.26 1.81
CA LEU A 92 12.52 -16.84 3.13
C LEU A 92 13.04 -18.27 3.21
N SER A 93 13.69 -18.61 4.33
CA SER A 93 14.03 -19.98 4.69
C SER A 93 12.78 -20.82 5.00
N ALA A 94 12.92 -22.12 5.14
CA ALA A 94 11.82 -23.00 5.54
C ALA A 94 11.22 -22.62 6.91
N ALA A 95 12.04 -22.23 7.86
CA ALA A 95 11.59 -21.82 9.20
C ALA A 95 10.82 -20.49 9.15
N GLU A 96 11.31 -19.49 8.40
CA GLU A 96 10.65 -18.21 8.21
C GLU A 96 9.34 -18.37 7.42
N THR A 97 9.33 -19.23 6.40
CA THR A 97 8.09 -19.57 5.67
C THR A 97 7.06 -20.20 6.61
N ALA A 98 7.48 -21.16 7.46
CA ALA A 98 6.59 -21.79 8.42
C ALA A 98 6.00 -20.77 9.43
N LYS A 99 6.83 -19.89 10.00
CA LYS A 99 6.37 -18.78 10.85
C LYS A 99 5.43 -17.84 10.09
N GLY A 100 5.79 -17.42 8.89
CA GLY A 100 4.99 -16.50 8.09
C GLY A 100 3.60 -17.04 7.74
N LEU A 101 3.48 -18.35 7.49
CA LEU A 101 2.20 -19.02 7.20
C LEU A 101 1.26 -19.13 8.42
N THR A 102 1.72 -18.82 9.64
CA THR A 102 0.82 -18.63 10.79
C THR A 102 0.14 -17.26 10.79
N LEU A 103 0.65 -16.30 10.03
CA LEU A 103 0.21 -14.91 9.98
C LEU A 103 -0.50 -14.57 8.67
N PHE A 104 0.09 -15.01 7.55
CA PHE A 104 -0.41 -14.71 6.21
C PHE A 104 -1.28 -15.85 5.67
N PRO A 105 -2.38 -15.54 4.97
CA PRO A 105 -3.31 -16.57 4.49
C PRO A 105 -2.72 -17.47 3.39
N THR A 106 -1.69 -17.00 2.66
CA THR A 106 -1.06 -17.75 1.57
C THR A 106 0.43 -17.47 1.47
N LYS A 107 1.19 -18.48 0.98
CA LYS A 107 2.62 -18.31 0.72
C LYS A 107 2.92 -17.23 -0.33
N LYS A 108 2.06 -17.11 -1.34
CA LYS A 108 2.22 -16.10 -2.38
C LYS A 108 2.18 -14.69 -1.81
N LEU A 109 1.24 -14.42 -0.90
CA LEU A 109 1.14 -13.14 -0.22
C LEU A 109 2.35 -12.93 0.70
N LEU A 110 2.70 -13.92 1.51
CA LEU A 110 3.87 -13.86 2.39
C LEU A 110 5.16 -13.52 1.64
N ASP A 111 5.45 -14.20 0.53
CA ASP A 111 6.66 -13.95 -0.28
C ASP A 111 6.64 -12.52 -0.87
N HIS A 112 5.48 -12.06 -1.33
CA HIS A 112 5.31 -10.71 -1.84
C HIS A 112 5.57 -9.66 -0.76
N GLU A 113 4.94 -9.81 0.40
CA GLU A 113 5.04 -8.86 1.51
C GLU A 113 6.45 -8.80 2.08
N TRP A 114 7.12 -9.96 2.20
CA TRP A 114 8.52 -9.99 2.59
C TRP A 114 9.38 -9.23 1.58
N SER A 115 9.33 -9.61 0.29
CA SER A 115 10.22 -9.05 -0.73
C SER A 115 10.03 -7.56 -0.96
N LYS A 116 8.78 -7.08 -0.87
CA LYS A 116 8.44 -5.69 -1.16
C LYS A 116 8.56 -4.77 0.05
N HIS A 117 8.09 -5.21 1.20
CA HIS A 117 7.96 -4.40 2.40
C HIS A 117 8.86 -4.87 3.55
N GLY A 118 8.88 -6.16 3.83
CA GLY A 118 9.61 -6.72 4.96
C GLY A 118 11.10 -6.48 4.89
N THR A 119 11.70 -6.58 3.70
CA THR A 119 13.13 -6.27 3.48
C THR A 119 13.50 -4.84 3.89
N CYS A 120 12.53 -3.93 3.89
CA CYS A 120 12.74 -2.52 4.27
C CYS A 120 12.65 -2.26 5.78
N SER A 121 12.21 -3.24 6.58
CA SER A 121 12.11 -3.09 8.04
C SER A 121 13.49 -2.95 8.73
N GLY A 122 14.54 -3.53 8.13
CA GLY A 122 15.89 -3.60 8.74
C GLY A 122 16.02 -4.69 9.82
N LEU A 123 14.99 -5.51 10.05
CA LEU A 123 14.94 -6.51 11.13
C LEU A 123 15.37 -7.91 10.69
N GLY A 124 15.63 -8.12 9.40
CA GLY A 124 15.73 -9.47 8.84
C GLY A 124 14.36 -10.17 8.78
N ALA A 125 14.30 -11.35 8.13
CA ALA A 125 13.02 -11.98 7.85
C ALA A 125 12.27 -12.44 9.11
N MET A 126 12.93 -13.17 10.00
CA MET A 126 12.30 -13.62 11.25
C MET A 126 11.87 -12.43 12.11
N GLY A 127 12.74 -11.41 12.26
CA GLY A 127 12.43 -10.20 13.04
C GLY A 127 11.24 -9.43 12.47
N TYR A 128 11.11 -9.32 11.14
CA TYR A 128 9.94 -8.71 10.50
C TYR A 128 8.66 -9.50 10.76
N LEU A 129 8.72 -10.84 10.70
CA LEU A 129 7.57 -11.69 10.96
C LEU A 129 7.13 -11.61 12.43
N ASP A 130 8.07 -11.57 13.37
CA ASP A 130 7.77 -11.38 14.77
C ASP A 130 7.17 -10.00 15.06
N GLU A 131 7.63 -8.97 14.35
CA GLU A 131 7.09 -7.62 14.48
C GLU A 131 5.67 -7.52 13.88
N ALA A 132 5.42 -8.19 12.75
CA ALA A 132 4.09 -8.28 12.16
C ALA A 132 3.10 -9.04 13.06
N ASP A 133 3.55 -10.11 13.73
CA ASP A 133 2.76 -10.87 14.72
C ASP A 133 2.32 -9.97 15.87
N LYS A 134 3.27 -9.24 16.47
CA LYS A 134 2.97 -8.27 17.54
C LYS A 134 2.03 -7.18 17.10
N ALA A 135 2.22 -6.64 15.88
CA ALA A 135 1.36 -5.59 15.34
C ALA A 135 -0.09 -6.07 15.16
N VAL A 136 -0.29 -7.28 14.64
CA VAL A 136 -1.62 -7.90 14.53
C VAL A 136 -2.22 -8.13 15.90
N ALA A 137 -1.44 -8.67 16.85
CA ALA A 137 -1.91 -8.94 18.21
C ALA A 137 -2.28 -7.67 18.99
N ALA A 138 -1.73 -6.51 18.63
CA ALA A 138 -2.04 -5.23 19.25
C ALA A 138 -3.40 -4.65 18.81
N VAL A 139 -4.01 -5.16 17.72
CA VAL A 139 -5.26 -4.64 17.18
C VAL A 139 -6.43 -5.58 17.47
N ASN A 140 -7.40 -5.10 18.22
CA ASN A 140 -8.66 -5.79 18.45
C ASN A 140 -9.63 -5.52 17.30
N ILE A 141 -10.05 -6.57 16.60
CA ILE A 141 -11.10 -6.45 15.58
C ILE A 141 -12.45 -6.23 16.27
N PRO A 142 -13.22 -5.17 15.91
CA PRO A 142 -14.54 -4.91 16.47
C PRO A 142 -15.47 -6.13 16.37
N GLU A 143 -16.33 -6.34 17.37
CA GLU A 143 -17.29 -7.45 17.38
C GLU A 143 -18.22 -7.40 16.17
N GLU A 144 -18.62 -6.21 15.76
CA GLU A 144 -19.48 -5.93 14.62
C GLU A 144 -18.84 -6.30 13.26
N LEU A 145 -17.52 -6.50 13.25
CA LEU A 145 -16.71 -6.86 12.07
C LEU A 145 -16.00 -8.22 12.23
N GLN A 146 -16.45 -9.04 13.17
CA GLN A 146 -16.05 -10.45 13.21
C GLN A 146 -16.70 -11.22 12.03
N PRO A 147 -16.20 -12.41 11.66
CA PRO A 147 -16.81 -13.22 10.61
C PRO A 147 -18.32 -13.45 10.83
N PHE A 148 -19.13 -13.21 9.81
CA PHE A 148 -20.59 -13.30 9.86
C PHE A 148 -21.18 -13.91 8.57
N SER A 149 -22.45 -14.31 8.62
CA SER A 149 -23.13 -15.03 7.54
C SER A 149 -23.95 -14.14 6.58
N SER A 150 -24.18 -12.87 6.91
CA SER A 150 -24.97 -11.92 6.11
C SER A 150 -24.18 -10.66 5.82
N SER A 151 -24.43 -9.98 4.69
CA SER A 151 -23.80 -8.68 4.43
C SER A 151 -24.29 -7.63 5.40
N TYR A 152 -23.36 -6.78 5.84
CA TYR A 152 -23.65 -5.55 6.56
C TYR A 152 -23.30 -4.32 5.71
N TYR A 153 -23.82 -3.17 6.12
CA TYR A 153 -23.57 -1.89 5.47
C TYR A 153 -23.21 -0.88 6.54
N PHE A 154 -22.12 -0.14 6.29
CA PHE A 154 -21.60 0.90 7.18
C PHE A 154 -21.09 2.07 6.36
N GLU A 155 -21.12 3.25 6.91
CA GLU A 155 -20.26 4.32 6.39
C GLU A 155 -18.78 4.04 6.74
N ALA A 156 -17.86 4.53 5.92
CA ALA A 156 -16.42 4.36 6.19
C ALA A 156 -16.01 4.94 7.55
N GLN A 157 -16.64 6.05 7.96
CA GLN A 157 -16.40 6.67 9.27
C GLN A 157 -16.86 5.78 10.43
N GLU A 158 -17.99 5.09 10.29
CA GLU A 158 -18.48 4.16 11.30
C GLU A 158 -17.52 3.00 11.52
N ILE A 159 -16.95 2.43 10.43
CA ILE A 159 -15.92 1.39 10.54
C ILE A 159 -14.69 1.92 11.31
N ALA A 160 -14.23 3.12 10.97
CA ALA A 160 -13.11 3.73 11.67
C ALA A 160 -13.41 3.96 13.16
N ASP A 161 -14.65 4.36 13.49
CA ASP A 161 -15.09 4.59 14.86
C ASP A 161 -15.21 3.28 15.66
N LEU A 162 -15.70 2.20 15.05
CA LEU A 162 -15.73 0.87 15.64
C LEU A 162 -14.31 0.39 16.02
N PHE A 163 -13.36 0.54 15.09
CA PHE A 163 -11.96 0.20 15.36
C PHE A 163 -11.38 1.06 16.49
N ARG A 164 -11.62 2.37 16.51
CA ARG A 164 -11.14 3.24 17.59
C ARG A 164 -11.76 2.91 18.94
N LYS A 165 -13.05 2.56 18.96
CA LYS A 165 -13.75 2.10 20.17
C LYS A 165 -13.12 0.82 20.74
N SER A 166 -12.80 -0.14 19.87
CA SER A 166 -12.19 -1.42 20.26
C SER A 166 -10.69 -1.31 20.58
N ASN A 167 -10.05 -0.20 20.15
CA ASN A 167 -8.61 0.05 20.30
C ASN A 167 -8.39 1.47 20.84
N PRO A 168 -8.60 1.70 22.13
CA PRO A 168 -8.34 3.00 22.75
C PRO A 168 -6.86 3.38 22.54
N GLY A 169 -6.63 4.57 22.01
CA GLY A 169 -5.29 5.05 21.67
C GLY A 169 -5.06 5.24 20.17
N ILE A 170 -5.91 4.69 19.28
CA ILE A 170 -5.87 5.03 17.85
C ILE A 170 -6.39 6.48 17.70
N PRO A 171 -5.54 7.44 17.27
CA PRO A 171 -5.99 8.81 17.04
C PRO A 171 -6.91 8.90 15.81
N SER A 172 -7.64 10.01 15.68
CA SER A 172 -8.61 10.22 14.58
C SER A 172 -7.98 10.13 13.18
N ASP A 173 -6.70 10.46 13.07
CA ASP A 173 -5.88 10.38 11.86
C ASP A 173 -4.94 9.16 11.84
N GLY A 174 -5.11 8.21 12.78
CA GLY A 174 -4.31 6.98 12.88
C GLY A 174 -4.88 5.77 12.16
N ILE A 175 -6.02 5.94 11.47
CA ILE A 175 -6.72 4.84 10.80
C ILE A 175 -7.26 5.29 9.44
N ALA A 176 -7.27 4.39 8.46
CA ALA A 176 -7.87 4.61 7.16
C ALA A 176 -8.67 3.39 6.70
N VAL A 177 -9.84 3.62 6.12
CA VAL A 177 -10.71 2.58 5.54
C VAL A 177 -10.58 2.63 4.02
N ILE A 178 -10.33 1.48 3.40
CA ILE A 178 -10.11 1.35 1.97
C ILE A 178 -11.21 0.49 1.38
N CYS A 179 -11.80 0.95 0.28
CA CYS A 179 -12.83 0.25 -0.45
C CYS A 179 -12.35 -0.18 -1.84
N ASN A 180 -12.89 -1.31 -2.30
CA ASN A 180 -12.84 -1.72 -3.69
C ASN A 180 -14.25 -1.58 -4.29
N GLY A 181 -14.46 -0.50 -5.05
CA GLY A 181 -15.82 -0.13 -5.47
C GLY A 181 -16.71 0.17 -4.26
N PRO A 182 -17.86 -0.53 -4.11
CA PRO A 182 -18.77 -0.35 -2.98
C PRO A 182 -18.43 -1.25 -1.78
N GLU A 183 -17.43 -2.12 -1.85
CA GLU A 183 -17.11 -3.07 -0.79
C GLU A 183 -15.94 -2.63 0.07
N LEU A 184 -16.01 -2.94 1.39
CA LEU A 184 -14.87 -2.85 2.29
C LEU A 184 -13.74 -3.74 1.78
N SER A 185 -12.56 -3.18 1.56
CA SER A 185 -11.38 -3.93 1.13
C SER A 185 -10.36 -4.07 2.26
N GLU A 186 -10.02 -2.96 2.92
CA GLU A 186 -8.98 -2.96 3.95
C GLU A 186 -9.28 -1.97 5.06
N VAL A 187 -8.73 -2.25 6.23
CA VAL A 187 -8.53 -1.27 7.30
C VAL A 187 -7.03 -1.16 7.54
N ARG A 188 -6.54 0.07 7.59
CA ARG A 188 -5.12 0.39 7.77
C ARG A 188 -4.94 1.16 9.06
N VAL A 189 -4.04 0.69 9.92
CA VAL A 189 -3.73 1.30 11.22
C VAL A 189 -2.28 1.75 11.23
N CYS A 190 -2.03 3.00 11.60
CA CYS A 190 -0.69 3.56 11.70
C CYS A 190 -0.10 3.32 13.09
N MET A 191 1.14 2.84 13.12
CA MET A 191 1.87 2.49 14.34
C MET A 191 3.29 3.04 14.26
N GLY A 192 3.81 3.55 15.36
CA GLY A 192 5.23 3.86 15.49
C GLY A 192 6.11 2.61 15.30
N LYS A 193 7.42 2.79 15.24
CA LYS A 193 8.37 1.66 15.20
C LYS A 193 8.34 0.81 16.47
N ASP A 194 7.78 1.33 17.54
CA ASP A 194 7.52 0.68 18.82
C ASP A 194 6.14 0.01 18.87
N LEU A 195 5.42 -0.02 17.74
CA LEU A 195 4.07 -0.52 17.57
C LEU A 195 2.99 0.19 18.41
N GLN A 196 3.29 1.36 18.98
CA GLN A 196 2.24 2.20 19.57
C GLN A 196 1.41 2.85 18.47
N PHE A 197 0.10 2.95 18.69
CA PHE A 197 -0.79 3.65 17.76
C PHE A 197 -0.38 5.11 17.60
N GLY A 198 -0.41 5.61 16.39
CA GLY A 198 0.01 6.96 16.07
C GLY A 198 -0.70 7.54 14.86
N ALA A 199 -0.49 8.84 14.63
CA ALA A 199 -1.00 9.52 13.45
C ALA A 199 -0.40 8.95 12.17
N CYS A 200 -1.21 8.85 11.13
CA CYS A 200 -0.75 8.43 9.81
C CYS A 200 0.04 9.55 9.13
N GLY A 201 1.03 9.16 8.35
CA GLY A 201 1.78 10.07 7.50
C GLY A 201 0.97 10.57 6.30
N LYS A 202 1.56 11.53 5.60
CA LYS A 202 0.93 12.15 4.42
C LYS A 202 0.60 11.10 3.35
N GLY A 203 -0.64 11.09 2.86
CA GLY A 203 -1.12 10.22 1.80
C GLY A 203 -1.90 9.00 2.29
N VAL A 204 -1.78 8.61 3.57
CA VAL A 204 -2.65 7.59 4.16
C VAL A 204 -3.96 8.25 4.57
N LYS A 205 -5.04 7.90 3.89
CA LYS A 205 -6.38 8.44 4.12
C LYS A 205 -7.42 7.44 3.67
N THR A 206 -8.62 7.55 4.20
CA THR A 206 -9.79 6.77 3.76
C THR A 206 -10.03 6.97 2.26
N GLN A 207 -10.27 5.85 1.56
CA GLN A 207 -10.47 5.77 0.11
C GLN A 207 -11.74 4.96 -0.17
N CYS A 208 -12.87 5.49 0.27
CA CYS A 208 -14.20 4.95 0.02
C CYS A 208 -15.06 6.03 -0.62
N ARG A 209 -16.09 5.63 -1.36
CA ARG A 209 -17.13 6.54 -1.84
C ARG A 209 -17.94 7.03 -0.63
N ALA A 210 -18.60 8.17 -0.79
CA ALA A 210 -19.60 8.62 0.19
C ALA A 210 -20.77 7.66 0.23
N GLY A 211 -21.39 7.51 1.41
CA GLY A 211 -22.50 6.60 1.69
C GLY A 211 -22.07 5.21 2.13
N ASP A 212 -23.02 4.32 2.22
CA ASP A 212 -22.85 2.98 2.75
C ASP A 212 -21.95 2.12 1.86
N ILE A 213 -21.00 1.48 2.48
CA ILE A 213 -20.15 0.46 1.90
C ILE A 213 -20.62 -0.92 2.38
N ARG A 214 -20.62 -1.88 1.48
CA ARG A 214 -20.99 -3.24 1.80
C ARG A 214 -19.79 -3.97 2.43
N VAL A 215 -20.05 -4.67 3.51
CA VAL A 215 -19.11 -5.63 4.12
C VAL A 215 -19.65 -7.02 3.79
N PRO A 216 -19.08 -7.73 2.80
CA PRO A 216 -19.54 -9.06 2.40
C PRO A 216 -19.38 -10.09 3.52
N PRO A 217 -20.24 -11.12 3.59
CA PRO A 217 -20.14 -12.18 4.60
C PRO A 217 -18.91 -13.05 4.38
N SER A 218 -18.33 -13.55 5.46
CA SER A 218 -17.34 -14.62 5.42
C SER A 218 -18.00 -15.95 4.97
N ARG A 219 -17.30 -16.73 4.14
CA ARG A 219 -17.79 -17.98 3.53
C ARG A 219 -16.88 -19.15 3.84
#